data_b089ff34167eed6534e24ce068985342
#
_entry.id   b089ff34167eed6534e24ce068985342
#
_cell.length_a   1.000
_cell.length_b   1.000
_cell.length_c   1.000
_cell.angle_alpha   90.00
_cell.angle_beta   90.00
_cell.angle_gamma   90.00
#
_symmetry.space_group_name_H-M   'P 1'
#
loop_
_entity.id
_entity.type
_entity.pdbx_description
1 polymer ?
#
loop_
_entity_poly.entity_id
_entity_poly.type
_entity_poly.pdbx_seq_one_letter_code
_entity_poly.pdbx_strand_id
1 'polypeptide(L)'
;MVCIKRNSTLAACNKEPMVSSDSLKTHSKSALKTKTMSKEQEAKLKALKLTLDKMDKTYGKGTVMKMGDNAIVEVESISTGSLGLDMALGVGGLPKGRIIEIYGPESSGKTTLTLHAIAEAQKKGGIAAFIDAEHAFDRFYAEKLGVDIENLIISQPDNGEQALEITDNLIRSGAIDIIVVDSVAALTPKSEIEGEMGDSKMGLHARLMSQALRKLTGSISKTNCTVIFINQLREKIGVMFGNPETTTGGNALKFYASVRLDIRRSTQIKDSNGEVQGNKTRVKVVKNKVAPPFRQAEFDIMYGEGVSKVGEILDIGVDYEIIKKSGSWFSYQDTKLGQGRDAVKAILKDNPDLLEELEVKIKEAIKIAKEA
;
A
#
# COMPACT_ATOMS: atom_id res chain seq x y z
N MET A 1 10.05 17.14 -57.39
CA MET A 1 9.10 17.56 -58.42
C MET A 1 8.00 18.33 -57.71
N VAL A 2 8.02 19.62 -58.00
CA VAL A 2 6.96 20.62 -58.00
C VAL A 2 6.44 21.07 -56.61
N CYS A 3 6.86 22.17 -56.08
CA CYS A 3 6.72 23.62 -56.40
C CYS A 3 5.47 24.22 -55.77
N ILE A 4 5.68 25.08 -54.74
CA ILE A 4 5.59 26.57 -54.76
C ILE A 4 4.12 27.08 -54.69
N LYS A 5 3.77 27.93 -53.73
CA LYS A 5 3.84 29.41 -53.68
C LYS A 5 3.19 29.95 -52.39
N ARG A 6 3.85 30.73 -51.69
CA ARG A 6 3.84 32.13 -51.21
C ARG A 6 2.72 33.04 -51.78
N ASN A 7 2.13 33.83 -50.85
CA ASN A 7 1.90 35.30 -50.91
C ASN A 7 1.21 35.72 -49.62
N SER A 8 1.70 36.50 -48.71
CA SER A 8 2.08 37.93 -48.58
C SER A 8 1.03 38.96 -49.08
N THR A 9 0.56 39.75 -48.14
CA THR A 9 0.39 41.21 -48.14
C THR A 9 -0.45 41.65 -46.94
N LEU A 10 0.10 42.38 -45.97
CA LEU A 10 0.28 43.82 -45.81
C LEU A 10 -1.00 44.62 -45.44
N ALA A 11 -1.00 45.06 -44.16
CA ALA A 11 -1.06 46.43 -43.64
C ALA A 11 -2.36 47.24 -43.72
N ALA A 12 -2.78 47.74 -42.57
CA ALA A 12 -3.01 49.14 -42.23
C ALA A 12 -3.87 49.19 -40.95
N CYS A 13 -3.37 49.66 -39.86
CA CYS A 13 -3.27 51.05 -39.35
C CYS A 13 -4.63 51.67 -39.07
N ASN A 14 -4.86 51.92 -37.80
CA ASN A 14 -5.32 53.14 -37.17
C ASN A 14 -6.48 53.05 -36.13
N LYS A 15 -6.16 53.64 -35.02
CA LYS A 15 -6.92 54.48 -34.09
C LYS A 15 -7.50 53.87 -32.86
N GLU A 16 -6.81 54.16 -31.79
CA GLU A 16 -7.39 54.34 -30.48
C GLU A 16 -8.47 55.43 -30.50
N PRO A 17 -9.46 55.36 -29.56
CA PRO A 17 -9.66 56.48 -28.69
C PRO A 17 -9.58 56.12 -27.21
N MET A 18 -8.89 56.97 -26.45
CA MET A 18 -8.98 57.06 -25.00
C MET A 18 -10.41 57.24 -24.54
N VAL A 19 -10.84 56.42 -23.57
CA VAL A 19 -11.96 56.77 -22.69
C VAL A 19 -11.64 56.37 -21.25
N SER A 20 -11.47 57.37 -20.46
CA SER A 20 -11.72 57.60 -19.03
C SER A 20 -11.67 56.47 -18.03
N SER A 21 -10.79 56.69 -17.08
CA SER A 21 -10.82 56.15 -15.71
C SER A 21 -12.17 56.43 -15.04
N ASP A 22 -12.99 55.36 -14.91
CA ASP A 22 -14.01 55.26 -13.83
C ASP A 22 -14.80 53.96 -14.00
N SER A 23 -14.27 52.85 -13.51
CA SER A 23 -15.06 51.66 -13.11
C SER A 23 -14.22 50.57 -12.40
N LEU A 24 -13.41 51.01 -11.48
CA LEU A 24 -12.77 50.12 -10.48
C LEU A 24 -13.58 50.22 -9.18
N LYS A 25 -14.73 49.58 -9.12
CA LYS A 25 -15.41 49.24 -7.84
C LYS A 25 -16.67 48.45 -8.16
N THR A 26 -16.57 47.16 -8.40
CA THR A 26 -17.63 46.18 -8.07
C THR A 26 -17.14 44.76 -8.37
N HIS A 27 -16.24 44.23 -7.56
CA HIS A 27 -16.22 42.78 -7.34
C HIS A 27 -16.77 42.57 -5.94
N SER A 28 -18.07 42.56 -5.91
CA SER A 28 -18.88 42.22 -4.77
C SER A 28 -18.63 40.76 -4.35
N LYS A 29 -18.34 40.64 -3.09
CA LYS A 29 -18.68 39.56 -2.18
C LYS A 29 -19.77 38.66 -2.77
N SER A 30 -19.43 37.43 -3.18
CA SER A 30 -20.41 36.37 -3.31
C SER A 30 -20.92 36.04 -1.92
N ALA A 31 -22.00 36.71 -1.54
CA ALA A 31 -22.78 36.37 -0.36
C ALA A 31 -23.25 34.91 -0.52
N LEU A 32 -22.76 34.02 0.35
CA LEU A 32 -23.42 32.75 0.61
C LEU A 32 -24.88 33.07 0.91
N LYS A 33 -25.77 32.83 -0.05
CA LYS A 33 -27.21 32.84 0.19
C LYS A 33 -27.49 31.71 1.18
N THR A 34 -27.66 32.05 2.44
CA THR A 34 -28.29 31.18 3.46
C THR A 34 -29.67 30.83 2.92
N LYS A 35 -29.79 29.63 2.36
CA LYS A 35 -31.03 29.07 1.89
C LYS A 35 -31.91 28.88 3.12
N THR A 36 -32.90 29.76 3.34
CA THR A 36 -33.92 29.60 4.39
C THR A 36 -34.58 28.24 4.22
N MET A 37 -34.37 27.38 5.19
CA MET A 37 -34.93 26.02 5.19
C MET A 37 -36.47 26.12 5.28
N SER A 38 -37.16 25.27 4.50
CA SER A 38 -38.59 25.20 4.60
C SER A 38 -39.03 24.56 5.94
N LYS A 39 -40.22 24.93 6.45
CA LYS A 39 -40.79 24.33 7.67
C LYS A 39 -40.83 22.79 7.61
N GLU A 40 -40.99 22.23 6.44
CA GLU A 40 -40.97 20.78 6.20
C GLU A 40 -39.57 20.18 6.36
N GLN A 41 -38.52 20.90 5.92
CA GLN A 41 -37.11 20.49 6.10
C GLN A 41 -36.70 20.56 7.60
N GLU A 42 -37.17 21.55 8.33
CA GLU A 42 -36.93 21.66 9.76
C GLU A 42 -37.60 20.52 10.54
N ALA A 43 -38.82 20.14 10.18
CA ALA A 43 -39.53 19.01 10.78
C ALA A 43 -38.80 17.68 10.51
N LYS A 44 -38.33 17.47 9.29
CA LYS A 44 -37.52 16.28 8.91
C LYS A 44 -36.20 16.20 9.68
N LEU A 45 -35.49 17.30 9.87
CA LEU A 45 -34.25 17.34 10.66
C LEU A 45 -34.48 17.07 12.15
N LYS A 46 -35.59 17.58 12.70
CA LYS A 46 -36.00 17.29 14.09
C LYS A 46 -36.27 15.80 14.29
N ALA A 47 -37.04 15.20 13.39
CA ALA A 47 -37.34 13.77 13.43
C ALA A 47 -36.05 12.91 13.28
N LEU A 48 -35.14 13.30 12.36
CA LEU A 48 -33.85 12.64 12.19
C LEU A 48 -33.01 12.72 13.48
N LYS A 49 -32.92 13.90 14.11
CA LYS A 49 -32.17 14.09 15.37
C LYS A 49 -32.68 13.17 16.48
N LEU A 50 -34.00 13.11 16.67
CA LEU A 50 -34.60 12.21 17.66
C LEU A 50 -34.28 10.74 17.38
N THR A 51 -34.23 10.36 16.11
CA THR A 51 -33.88 8.98 15.71
C THR A 51 -32.40 8.71 15.98
N LEU A 52 -31.48 9.63 15.69
CA LEU A 52 -30.07 9.51 16.00
C LEU A 52 -29.83 9.40 17.50
N ASP A 53 -30.47 10.25 18.31
CA ASP A 53 -30.38 10.20 19.78
C ASP A 53 -30.88 8.86 20.35
N LYS A 54 -31.92 8.26 19.72
CA LYS A 54 -32.42 6.93 20.10
C LYS A 54 -31.43 5.83 19.71
N MET A 55 -30.80 5.92 18.54
CA MET A 55 -29.76 4.98 18.09
C MET A 55 -28.54 5.02 18.99
N ASP A 56 -28.06 6.22 19.35
CA ASP A 56 -26.95 6.39 20.28
C ASP A 56 -27.21 5.78 21.67
N LYS A 57 -28.46 5.85 22.15
CA LYS A 57 -28.85 5.22 23.41
C LYS A 57 -28.92 3.70 23.31
N THR A 58 -29.35 3.16 22.17
CA THR A 58 -29.57 1.72 21.99
C THR A 58 -28.28 0.98 21.61
N TYR A 59 -27.45 1.57 20.74
CA TYR A 59 -26.27 0.92 20.15
C TYR A 59 -24.94 1.52 20.58
N GLY A 60 -24.96 2.63 21.34
CA GLY A 60 -23.77 3.36 21.78
C GLY A 60 -23.47 4.58 20.92
N LYS A 61 -22.81 5.58 21.53
CA LYS A 61 -22.43 6.82 20.86
C LYS A 61 -21.48 6.54 19.69
N GLY A 62 -21.70 7.21 18.56
CA GLY A 62 -20.86 7.10 17.36
C GLY A 62 -21.26 5.96 16.42
N THR A 63 -22.37 5.24 16.70
CA THR A 63 -22.89 4.20 15.80
C THR A 63 -23.37 4.79 14.46
N VAL A 64 -23.91 6.01 14.50
CA VAL A 64 -24.31 6.79 13.32
C VAL A 64 -23.70 8.18 13.41
N MET A 65 -22.93 8.57 12.39
CA MET A 65 -22.23 9.85 12.36
C MET A 65 -22.53 10.59 11.07
N LYS A 66 -22.57 11.92 11.13
CA LYS A 66 -22.53 12.76 9.95
C LYS A 66 -21.08 12.93 9.49
N MET A 67 -20.80 12.66 8.21
CA MET A 67 -19.46 12.83 7.65
C MET A 67 -18.90 14.25 7.76
N GLY A 68 -19.76 15.28 7.85
CA GLY A 68 -19.32 16.67 7.97
C GLY A 68 -18.96 17.09 9.38
N ASP A 69 -19.36 16.32 10.41
CA ASP A 69 -19.12 16.69 11.83
C ASP A 69 -17.76 16.12 12.34
N ASN A 70 -17.16 15.19 11.59
CA ASN A 70 -15.85 14.62 11.92
C ASN A 70 -14.78 15.21 11.00
N ALA A 71 -13.69 15.68 11.58
CA ALA A 71 -12.46 15.97 10.86
C ALA A 71 -12.06 14.74 10.03
N ILE A 72 -11.49 14.95 8.86
CA ILE A 72 -10.91 13.87 8.03
C ILE A 72 -9.92 13.14 8.93
N VAL A 73 -10.28 11.93 9.37
CA VAL A 73 -9.37 11.09 10.14
C VAL A 73 -8.33 10.59 9.16
N GLU A 74 -7.10 11.04 9.29
CA GLU A 74 -5.98 10.48 8.55
C GLU A 74 -5.90 8.98 8.81
N VAL A 75 -5.77 8.20 7.74
CA VAL A 75 -5.65 6.75 7.85
C VAL A 75 -4.25 6.43 8.34
N GLU A 76 -4.12 5.96 9.59
CA GLU A 76 -2.85 5.47 10.11
C GLU A 76 -2.33 4.31 9.25
N SER A 77 -1.00 4.24 9.09
CA SER A 77 -0.36 3.23 8.27
C SER A 77 0.94 2.69 8.88
N ILE A 78 1.26 1.45 8.49
CA ILE A 78 2.52 0.78 8.76
C ILE A 78 3.35 0.85 7.48
N SER A 79 4.59 1.36 7.57
CA SER A 79 5.50 1.37 6.43
C SER A 79 5.77 -0.05 5.92
N THR A 80 5.93 -0.20 4.63
CA THR A 80 6.30 -1.47 3.99
C THR A 80 7.80 -1.75 4.03
N GLY A 81 8.61 -0.78 4.49
CA GLY A 81 10.07 -0.79 4.36
C GLY A 81 10.57 -0.31 2.99
N SER A 82 9.66 -0.12 2.03
CA SER A 82 9.94 0.46 0.71
C SER A 82 9.28 1.83 0.60
N LEU A 83 10.08 2.88 0.44
CA LEU A 83 9.57 4.25 0.30
C LEU A 83 8.70 4.41 -0.96
N GLY A 84 9.12 3.79 -2.07
CA GLY A 84 8.38 3.82 -3.33
C GLY A 84 7.02 3.14 -3.21
N LEU A 85 6.92 2.02 -2.49
CA LEU A 85 5.65 1.34 -2.27
C LEU A 85 4.76 2.12 -1.31
N ASP A 86 5.30 2.71 -0.26
CA ASP A 86 4.56 3.57 0.67
C ASP A 86 3.95 4.78 -0.05
N MET A 87 4.66 5.35 -1.03
CA MET A 87 4.14 6.38 -1.93
C MET A 87 3.03 5.86 -2.83
N ALA A 88 3.21 4.68 -3.43
CA ALA A 88 2.24 4.07 -4.33
C ALA A 88 0.93 3.72 -3.60
N LEU A 89 1.00 3.37 -2.32
CA LEU A 89 -0.15 3.12 -1.44
C LEU A 89 -0.94 4.40 -1.11
N GLY A 90 -0.33 5.57 -1.22
CA GLY A 90 -0.99 6.87 -1.09
C GLY A 90 -1.15 7.38 0.33
N VAL A 91 -1.28 6.50 1.32
CA VAL A 91 -1.41 6.83 2.75
C VAL A 91 -0.10 6.67 3.53
N GLY A 92 1.01 6.41 2.83
CA GLY A 92 2.34 6.29 3.45
C GLY A 92 2.64 4.91 4.02
N GLY A 93 1.94 3.86 3.56
CA GLY A 93 2.14 2.48 3.98
C GLY A 93 0.88 1.65 3.92
N LEU A 94 0.91 0.52 4.59
CA LEU A 94 -0.21 -0.41 4.74
C LEU A 94 -1.23 0.16 5.73
N PRO A 95 -2.51 0.36 5.35
CA PRO A 95 -3.50 0.99 6.24
C PRO A 95 -3.80 0.12 7.45
N LYS A 96 -3.79 0.71 8.65
CA LYS A 96 -4.18 0.04 9.89
C LYS A 96 -5.68 -0.30 9.90
N GLY A 97 -6.05 -1.33 10.65
CA GLY A 97 -7.44 -1.77 10.78
C GLY A 97 -8.03 -2.35 9.49
N ARG A 98 -7.19 -2.89 8.60
CA ARG A 98 -7.59 -3.39 7.28
C ARG A 98 -6.99 -4.75 6.96
N ILE A 99 -7.69 -5.46 6.07
CA ILE A 99 -7.21 -6.68 5.44
C ILE A 99 -6.45 -6.30 4.17
N ILE A 100 -5.25 -6.87 4.03
CA ILE A 100 -4.35 -6.69 2.89
C ILE A 100 -4.06 -8.06 2.28
N GLU A 101 -4.07 -8.16 0.98
CA GLU A 101 -3.63 -9.35 0.26
C GLU A 101 -2.37 -9.01 -0.54
N ILE A 102 -1.29 -9.78 -0.31
CA ILE A 102 -0.06 -9.73 -1.09
C ILE A 102 0.05 -11.04 -1.85
N TYR A 103 0.05 -10.99 -3.19
CA TYR A 103 0.08 -12.18 -4.01
C TYR A 103 1.05 -12.04 -5.18
N GLY A 104 1.53 -13.17 -5.65
CA GLY A 104 2.46 -13.23 -6.78
C GLY A 104 3.04 -14.63 -6.96
N PRO A 105 3.90 -14.82 -7.97
CA PRO A 105 4.60 -16.07 -8.20
C PRO A 105 5.46 -16.47 -7.01
N GLU A 106 5.91 -17.70 -7.00
CA GLU A 106 6.88 -18.20 -6.03
C GLU A 106 8.18 -17.39 -6.09
N SER A 107 8.84 -17.23 -4.93
CA SER A 107 10.09 -16.47 -4.77
C SER A 107 10.05 -15.03 -5.31
N SER A 108 8.86 -14.40 -5.38
CA SER A 108 8.71 -13.00 -5.83
C SER A 108 9.00 -11.97 -4.75
N GLY A 109 9.27 -12.38 -3.50
CA GLY A 109 9.56 -11.50 -2.36
C GLY A 109 8.35 -11.19 -1.47
N LYS A 110 7.27 -11.99 -1.53
CA LYS A 110 6.07 -11.79 -0.68
C LYS A 110 6.41 -11.80 0.80
N THR A 111 7.02 -12.88 1.28
CA THR A 111 7.42 -13.03 2.68
C THR A 111 8.46 -11.98 3.09
N THR A 112 9.42 -11.66 2.22
CA THR A 112 10.41 -10.60 2.46
C THR A 112 9.73 -9.25 2.71
N LEU A 113 8.76 -8.86 1.88
CA LEU A 113 8.03 -7.59 2.04
C LEU A 113 7.22 -7.57 3.34
N THR A 114 6.60 -8.69 3.73
CA THR A 114 5.84 -8.75 4.99
C THR A 114 6.74 -8.72 6.21
N LEU A 115 7.92 -9.34 6.16
CA LEU A 115 8.91 -9.25 7.24
C LEU A 115 9.42 -7.82 7.42
N HIS A 116 9.66 -7.08 6.34
CA HIS A 116 9.97 -5.65 6.45
C HIS A 116 8.83 -4.87 7.10
N ALA A 117 7.57 -5.13 6.73
CA ALA A 117 6.42 -4.47 7.36
C ALA A 117 6.33 -4.79 8.86
N ILE A 118 6.63 -6.03 9.28
CA ILE A 118 6.75 -6.40 10.70
C ILE A 118 7.86 -5.60 11.38
N ALA A 119 9.06 -5.56 10.79
CA ALA A 119 10.19 -4.82 11.35
C ALA A 119 9.87 -3.33 11.51
N GLU A 120 9.21 -2.72 10.53
CA GLU A 120 8.78 -1.32 10.60
C GLU A 120 7.68 -1.08 11.66
N ALA A 121 6.78 -2.05 11.88
CA ALA A 121 5.80 -1.98 12.96
C ALA A 121 6.48 -2.05 14.34
N GLN A 122 7.40 -3.00 14.52
CA GLN A 122 8.15 -3.18 15.77
C GLN A 122 9.04 -1.99 16.10
N LYS A 123 9.69 -1.36 15.12
CA LYS A 123 10.48 -0.11 15.30
C LYS A 123 9.65 1.03 15.89
N LYS A 124 8.33 1.04 15.63
CA LYS A 124 7.38 2.01 16.21
C LYS A 124 6.77 1.55 17.54
N GLY A 125 7.29 0.46 18.13
CA GLY A 125 6.78 -0.12 19.37
C GLY A 125 5.52 -0.97 19.18
N GLY A 126 5.16 -1.33 17.95
CA GLY A 126 4.02 -2.19 17.66
C GLY A 126 4.32 -3.67 17.91
N ILE A 127 3.28 -4.42 18.26
CA ILE A 127 3.36 -5.87 18.48
C ILE A 127 2.93 -6.60 17.22
N ALA A 128 3.76 -7.57 16.80
CA ALA A 128 3.57 -8.33 15.56
C ALA A 128 3.35 -9.83 15.83
N ALA A 129 2.53 -10.45 14.98
CA ALA A 129 2.35 -11.89 14.96
C ALA A 129 2.52 -12.45 13.54
N PHE A 130 3.08 -13.66 13.46
CA PHE A 130 3.28 -14.41 12.22
C PHE A 130 2.64 -15.79 12.33
N ILE A 131 1.67 -16.07 11.47
CA ILE A 131 0.99 -17.37 11.38
C ILE A 131 1.61 -18.11 10.21
N ASP A 132 2.52 -19.02 10.53
CA ASP A 132 3.28 -19.82 9.57
C ASP A 132 2.54 -21.13 9.24
N ALA A 133 1.63 -21.07 8.30
CA ALA A 133 0.89 -22.24 7.83
C ALA A 133 1.70 -23.10 6.83
N GLU A 134 2.80 -22.59 6.28
CA GLU A 134 3.71 -23.35 5.40
C GLU A 134 4.81 -24.07 6.18
N HIS A 135 4.98 -23.80 7.49
CA HIS A 135 6.06 -24.32 8.34
C HIS A 135 7.46 -24.04 7.78
N ALA A 136 7.63 -22.86 7.19
CA ALA A 136 8.85 -22.46 6.45
C ALA A 136 9.47 -21.14 6.94
N PHE A 137 9.15 -20.71 8.18
CA PHE A 137 9.67 -19.48 8.74
C PHE A 137 11.17 -19.57 9.01
N ASP A 138 11.94 -18.71 8.34
CA ASP A 138 13.39 -18.58 8.55
C ASP A 138 13.69 -17.45 9.57
N ARG A 139 14.02 -17.87 10.79
CA ARG A 139 14.39 -16.97 11.90
C ARG A 139 15.59 -16.09 11.56
N PHE A 140 16.64 -16.68 10.97
CA PHE A 140 17.89 -15.96 10.69
C PHE A 140 17.68 -14.91 9.58
N TYR A 141 16.85 -15.24 8.59
CA TYR A 141 16.51 -14.30 7.56
C TYR A 141 15.65 -13.15 8.10
N ALA A 142 14.66 -13.44 8.93
CA ALA A 142 13.83 -12.42 9.55
C ALA A 142 14.64 -11.45 10.42
N GLU A 143 15.58 -11.97 11.22
CA GLU A 143 16.48 -11.16 12.03
C GLU A 143 17.36 -10.22 11.18
N LYS A 144 17.91 -10.72 10.08
CA LYS A 144 18.68 -9.90 9.11
C LYS A 144 17.87 -8.78 8.49
N LEU A 145 16.56 -8.96 8.31
CA LEU A 145 15.64 -7.93 7.82
C LEU A 145 15.23 -6.92 8.89
N GLY A 146 15.72 -7.10 10.13
CA GLY A 146 15.48 -6.19 11.25
C GLY A 146 14.24 -6.52 12.07
N VAL A 147 13.70 -7.73 11.94
CA VAL A 147 12.63 -8.22 12.81
C VAL A 147 13.18 -8.53 14.20
N ASP A 148 12.57 -7.97 15.22
CA ASP A 148 12.83 -8.35 16.61
C ASP A 148 12.16 -9.71 16.88
N ILE A 149 12.98 -10.75 16.81
CA ILE A 149 12.54 -12.14 16.94
C ILE A 149 12.10 -12.48 18.37
N GLU A 150 12.71 -11.86 19.38
CA GLU A 150 12.40 -12.13 20.79
C GLU A 150 10.95 -11.63 21.13
N ASN A 151 10.48 -10.62 20.42
CA ASN A 151 9.15 -10.04 20.61
C ASN A 151 8.16 -10.39 19.49
N LEU A 152 8.54 -11.28 18.56
CA LEU A 152 7.64 -11.76 17.52
C LEU A 152 6.80 -12.94 18.02
N ILE A 153 5.48 -12.81 17.98
CA ILE A 153 4.56 -13.92 18.24
C ILE A 153 4.49 -14.79 16.99
N ILE A 154 4.89 -16.07 17.10
CA ILE A 154 4.80 -17.02 15.99
C ILE A 154 3.85 -18.17 16.34
N SER A 155 3.07 -18.63 15.35
CA SER A 155 2.21 -19.82 15.47
C SER A 155 2.31 -20.65 14.20
N GLN A 156 2.41 -21.99 14.38
CA GLN A 156 2.44 -22.99 13.29
C GLN A 156 1.23 -23.92 13.45
N PRO A 157 0.09 -23.56 12.88
CA PRO A 157 -1.16 -24.32 13.04
C PRO A 157 -1.18 -25.56 12.15
N ASP A 158 -1.87 -26.61 12.60
CA ASP A 158 -2.01 -27.89 11.89
C ASP A 158 -3.03 -27.83 10.74
N ASN A 159 -3.96 -26.87 10.78
CA ASN A 159 -5.03 -26.73 9.77
C ASN A 159 -5.51 -25.28 9.65
N GLY A 160 -6.29 -25.02 8.59
CA GLY A 160 -6.78 -23.69 8.28
C GLY A 160 -7.75 -23.11 9.30
N GLU A 161 -8.62 -23.96 9.91
CA GLU A 161 -9.55 -23.53 10.98
C GLU A 161 -8.77 -23.04 12.19
N GLN A 162 -7.76 -23.77 12.63
CA GLN A 162 -6.91 -23.43 13.76
C GLN A 162 -6.14 -22.12 13.48
N ALA A 163 -5.55 -21.98 12.30
CA ALA A 163 -4.84 -20.76 11.88
C ALA A 163 -5.73 -19.53 11.98
N LEU A 164 -6.95 -19.60 11.44
CA LEU A 164 -7.89 -18.50 11.39
C LEU A 164 -8.52 -18.21 12.75
N GLU A 165 -8.68 -19.21 13.62
CA GLU A 165 -9.16 -19.03 14.99
C GLU A 165 -8.11 -18.39 15.88
N ILE A 166 -6.84 -18.79 15.78
CA ILE A 166 -5.70 -18.13 16.43
C ILE A 166 -5.64 -16.67 15.99
N THR A 167 -5.74 -16.42 14.67
CA THR A 167 -5.77 -15.07 14.12
C THR A 167 -6.91 -14.22 14.72
N ASP A 168 -8.13 -14.76 14.80
CA ASP A 168 -9.30 -14.07 15.41
C ASP A 168 -9.05 -13.73 16.88
N ASN A 169 -8.49 -14.66 17.65
CA ASN A 169 -8.20 -14.46 19.07
C ASN A 169 -7.13 -13.39 19.28
N LEU A 170 -6.05 -13.39 18.47
CA LEU A 170 -5.01 -12.37 18.51
C LEU A 170 -5.57 -10.98 18.17
N ILE A 171 -6.41 -10.86 17.13
CA ILE A 171 -7.07 -9.60 16.77
C ILE A 171 -7.94 -9.10 17.92
N ARG A 172 -8.75 -10.00 18.52
CA ARG A 172 -9.68 -9.64 19.60
C ARG A 172 -9.00 -9.21 20.89
N SER A 173 -7.76 -9.61 21.11
CA SER A 173 -6.97 -9.13 22.26
C SER A 173 -6.80 -7.61 22.25
N GLY A 174 -6.84 -6.98 21.05
CA GLY A 174 -6.61 -5.55 20.87
C GLY A 174 -5.16 -5.11 21.09
N ALA A 175 -4.24 -6.05 21.31
CA ALA A 175 -2.83 -5.77 21.60
C ALA A 175 -1.94 -5.85 20.37
N ILE A 176 -2.42 -6.45 19.25
CA ILE A 176 -1.60 -6.74 18.08
C ILE A 176 -1.83 -5.67 17.00
N ASP A 177 -0.75 -5.08 16.51
CA ASP A 177 -0.79 -4.07 15.45
C ASP A 177 -0.78 -4.69 14.04
N ILE A 178 -0.02 -5.78 13.87
CA ILE A 178 0.13 -6.44 12.57
C ILE A 178 0.16 -7.96 12.72
N ILE A 179 -0.62 -8.65 11.89
CA ILE A 179 -0.61 -10.11 11.76
C ILE A 179 -0.34 -10.47 10.31
N VAL A 180 0.60 -11.38 10.08
CA VAL A 180 0.88 -11.97 8.77
C VAL A 180 0.43 -13.42 8.79
N VAL A 181 -0.31 -13.85 7.76
CA VAL A 181 -0.70 -15.26 7.52
C VAL A 181 0.00 -15.73 6.26
N ASP A 182 0.96 -16.62 6.40
CA ASP A 182 1.76 -17.17 5.29
C ASP A 182 1.57 -18.69 5.19
N SER A 183 0.87 -19.21 4.20
CA SER A 183 0.09 -18.52 3.18
C SER A 183 -1.35 -19.05 3.13
N VAL A 184 -2.25 -18.27 2.46
CA VAL A 184 -3.63 -18.72 2.23
C VAL A 184 -3.69 -20.08 1.55
N ALA A 185 -2.73 -20.37 0.66
CA ALA A 185 -2.66 -21.66 -0.05
C ALA A 185 -2.48 -22.87 0.90
N ALA A 186 -1.84 -22.65 2.05
CA ALA A 186 -1.55 -23.67 3.05
C ALA A 186 -2.66 -23.83 4.11
N LEU A 187 -3.68 -22.97 4.10
CA LEU A 187 -4.82 -23.06 5.03
C LEU A 187 -5.76 -24.22 4.64
N THR A 188 -5.27 -25.43 4.75
CA THR A 188 -6.03 -26.64 4.42
C THR A 188 -7.14 -26.87 5.44
N PRO A 189 -8.41 -27.07 5.00
CA PRO A 189 -9.50 -27.39 5.91
C PRO A 189 -9.26 -28.71 6.66
N LYS A 190 -9.57 -28.74 7.96
CA LYS A 190 -9.39 -29.92 8.81
C LYS A 190 -10.03 -31.17 8.20
N SER A 191 -11.25 -31.06 7.67
CA SER A 191 -11.95 -32.16 7.02
C SER A 191 -11.28 -32.68 5.75
N GLU A 192 -10.40 -31.88 5.11
CA GLU A 192 -9.60 -32.28 3.98
C GLU A 192 -8.38 -33.10 4.45
N ILE A 193 -7.77 -32.70 5.57
CA ILE A 193 -6.63 -33.42 6.19
C ILE A 193 -7.07 -34.78 6.74
N GLU A 194 -8.25 -34.84 7.38
CA GLU A 194 -8.81 -36.07 7.96
C GLU A 194 -9.44 -37.03 6.92
N GLY A 195 -9.57 -36.61 5.65
CA GLY A 195 -10.11 -37.41 4.56
C GLY A 195 -9.11 -38.42 3.98
N GLU A 196 -9.59 -39.30 3.15
CA GLU A 196 -8.73 -40.25 2.44
C GLU A 196 -8.02 -39.57 1.25
N MET A 197 -6.84 -40.05 0.90
CA MET A 197 -6.11 -39.61 -0.28
C MET A 197 -6.92 -39.84 -1.57
N GLY A 198 -7.24 -38.75 -2.28
CA GLY A 198 -8.04 -38.81 -3.51
C GLY A 198 -9.48 -38.34 -3.35
N ASP A 199 -9.95 -38.10 -2.12
CA ASP A 199 -11.27 -37.52 -1.89
C ASP A 199 -11.38 -36.11 -2.53
N SER A 200 -12.38 -35.96 -3.41
CA SER A 200 -12.65 -34.63 -4.01
C SER A 200 -13.52 -33.80 -3.08
N LYS A 201 -12.91 -32.87 -2.37
CA LYS A 201 -13.62 -31.92 -1.46
C LYS A 201 -13.64 -30.51 -2.02
N MET A 202 -14.22 -30.35 -3.20
CA MET A 202 -14.28 -29.08 -3.92
C MET A 202 -14.95 -27.96 -3.10
N GLY A 203 -14.30 -26.81 -3.06
CA GLY A 203 -14.87 -25.58 -2.49
C GLY A 203 -14.78 -25.43 -0.96
N LEU A 204 -14.27 -26.40 -0.21
CA LEU A 204 -14.14 -26.30 1.24
C LEU A 204 -13.23 -25.15 1.66
N HIS A 205 -12.08 -25.01 1.04
CA HIS A 205 -11.15 -23.92 1.28
C HIS A 205 -11.78 -22.52 1.03
N ALA A 206 -12.52 -22.36 -0.08
CA ALA A 206 -13.24 -21.12 -0.36
C ALA A 206 -14.37 -20.82 0.65
N ARG A 207 -15.03 -21.86 1.17
CA ARG A 207 -16.05 -21.74 2.22
C ARG A 207 -15.41 -21.31 3.54
N LEU A 208 -14.29 -21.95 3.94
CA LEU A 208 -13.53 -21.62 5.14
C LEU A 208 -13.09 -20.13 5.09
N MET A 209 -12.45 -19.70 4.02
CA MET A 209 -12.03 -18.31 3.84
C MET A 209 -13.21 -17.33 3.88
N SER A 210 -14.33 -17.65 3.24
CA SER A 210 -15.53 -16.81 3.25
C SER A 210 -16.12 -16.66 4.65
N GLN A 211 -16.13 -17.71 5.44
CA GLN A 211 -16.63 -17.69 6.81
C GLN A 211 -15.69 -16.89 7.72
N ALA A 212 -14.39 -17.14 7.66
CA ALA A 212 -13.39 -16.47 8.46
C ALA A 212 -13.36 -14.96 8.20
N LEU A 213 -13.30 -14.54 6.94
CA LEU A 213 -13.21 -13.13 6.57
C LEU A 213 -14.45 -12.33 7.02
N ARG A 214 -15.65 -12.93 7.01
CA ARG A 214 -16.85 -12.29 7.59
C ARG A 214 -16.72 -12.03 9.08
N LYS A 215 -16.10 -12.97 9.82
CA LYS A 215 -15.87 -12.85 11.26
C LYS A 215 -14.77 -11.85 11.57
N LEU A 216 -13.63 -11.97 10.90
CA LEU A 216 -12.42 -11.17 11.13
C LEU A 216 -12.61 -9.67 10.82
N THR A 217 -13.34 -9.33 9.74
CA THR A 217 -13.45 -7.95 9.25
C THR A 217 -13.97 -6.98 10.34
N GLY A 218 -14.96 -7.42 11.12
CA GLY A 218 -15.53 -6.60 12.19
C GLY A 218 -14.57 -6.38 13.35
N SER A 219 -13.80 -7.41 13.72
CA SER A 219 -12.81 -7.35 14.80
C SER A 219 -11.61 -6.48 14.37
N ILE A 220 -11.07 -6.69 13.17
CA ILE A 220 -9.95 -5.96 12.58
C ILE A 220 -10.19 -4.44 12.60
N SER A 221 -11.38 -4.00 12.16
CA SER A 221 -11.72 -2.59 12.13
C SER A 221 -11.83 -1.95 13.52
N LYS A 222 -12.25 -2.72 14.54
CA LYS A 222 -12.41 -2.22 15.91
C LYS A 222 -11.10 -2.13 16.68
N THR A 223 -10.18 -3.06 16.44
CA THR A 223 -8.90 -3.15 17.14
C THR A 223 -7.77 -2.42 16.43
N ASN A 224 -8.03 -1.84 15.25
CA ASN A 224 -7.03 -1.17 14.40
C ASN A 224 -5.85 -2.08 13.98
N CYS A 225 -6.03 -3.41 14.09
CA CYS A 225 -5.04 -4.41 13.71
C CYS A 225 -4.95 -4.52 12.18
N THR A 226 -3.75 -4.58 11.63
CA THR A 226 -3.51 -4.84 10.20
C THR A 226 -3.32 -6.32 9.98
N VAL A 227 -4.09 -6.94 9.08
CA VAL A 227 -3.93 -8.36 8.75
C VAL A 227 -3.52 -8.53 7.29
N ILE A 228 -2.35 -9.13 7.10
CA ILE A 228 -1.77 -9.41 5.78
C ILE A 228 -1.95 -10.90 5.48
N PHE A 229 -2.63 -11.20 4.39
CA PHE A 229 -2.68 -12.54 3.82
C PHE A 229 -1.73 -12.65 2.64
N ILE A 230 -0.73 -13.50 2.76
CA ILE A 230 0.13 -13.89 1.63
C ILE A 230 -0.62 -14.93 0.80
N ASN A 231 -0.65 -14.76 -0.52
CA ASN A 231 -1.36 -15.68 -1.40
C ASN A 231 -0.50 -16.08 -2.61
N GLN A 232 -0.78 -17.27 -3.12
CA GLN A 232 -0.11 -17.82 -4.29
C GLN A 232 -1.00 -17.67 -5.51
N LEU A 233 -0.38 -17.58 -6.69
CA LEU A 233 -1.08 -17.62 -7.97
C LEU A 233 -1.26 -19.06 -8.42
N ARG A 234 -2.40 -19.32 -9.05
CA ARG A 234 -2.73 -20.56 -9.75
C ARG A 234 -3.29 -20.20 -11.12
N GLU A 235 -3.13 -21.07 -12.06
CA GLU A 235 -3.71 -20.90 -13.39
C GLU A 235 -5.04 -21.65 -13.48
N LYS A 236 -6.04 -21.00 -14.06
CA LYS A 236 -7.32 -21.61 -14.38
C LYS A 236 -7.18 -22.43 -15.66
N ILE A 237 -7.49 -23.70 -15.57
CA ILE A 237 -7.50 -24.60 -16.73
C ILE A 237 -8.64 -24.18 -17.69
N GLY A 238 -8.37 -24.14 -18.99
CA GLY A 238 -9.39 -23.90 -20.03
C GLY A 238 -9.69 -22.42 -20.33
N VAL A 239 -8.95 -21.46 -19.78
CA VAL A 239 -9.10 -20.05 -20.13
C VAL A 239 -8.27 -19.74 -21.37
N MET A 240 -8.90 -19.67 -22.55
CA MET A 240 -8.23 -19.35 -23.82
C MET A 240 -8.08 -17.84 -24.03
N PHE A 241 -8.91 -17.00 -23.42
CA PHE A 241 -8.88 -15.54 -23.55
C PHE A 241 -8.93 -14.87 -22.19
N GLY A 242 -8.19 -13.76 -22.03
CA GLY A 242 -8.10 -13.01 -20.77
C GLY A 242 -6.96 -13.50 -19.86
N ASN A 243 -6.99 -13.12 -18.59
CA ASN A 243 -5.97 -13.50 -17.62
C ASN A 243 -6.35 -14.82 -16.93
N PRO A 244 -5.60 -15.91 -17.14
CA PRO A 244 -5.83 -17.20 -16.49
C PRO A 244 -5.46 -17.19 -15.00
N GLU A 245 -4.61 -16.27 -14.56
CA GLU A 245 -4.12 -16.25 -13.18
C GLU A 245 -5.24 -15.95 -12.17
N THR A 246 -5.24 -16.70 -11.10
CA THR A 246 -6.15 -16.50 -9.96
C THR A 246 -5.43 -16.80 -8.66
N THR A 247 -5.88 -16.19 -7.55
CA THR A 247 -5.38 -16.50 -6.21
C THR A 247 -6.16 -17.66 -5.59
N THR A 248 -5.55 -18.38 -4.64
CA THR A 248 -6.17 -19.48 -3.89
C THR A 248 -7.21 -18.97 -2.89
N GLY A 249 -8.00 -19.86 -2.27
CA GLY A 249 -9.00 -19.50 -1.25
C GLY A 249 -10.28 -18.89 -1.80
N GLY A 250 -10.56 -18.99 -3.09
CA GLY A 250 -11.76 -18.49 -3.74
C GLY A 250 -11.76 -16.97 -3.93
N ASN A 251 -12.96 -16.36 -3.99
CA ASN A 251 -13.10 -14.95 -4.28
C ASN A 251 -13.28 -14.06 -3.03
N ALA A 252 -13.49 -14.63 -1.87
CA ALA A 252 -13.83 -13.85 -0.67
C ALA A 252 -12.76 -12.82 -0.33
N LEU A 253 -11.48 -13.21 -0.29
CA LEU A 253 -10.37 -12.32 0.04
C LEU A 253 -10.25 -11.16 -0.95
N LYS A 254 -10.53 -11.38 -2.24
CA LYS A 254 -10.54 -10.31 -3.26
C LYS A 254 -11.55 -9.19 -2.95
N PHE A 255 -12.67 -9.53 -2.30
CA PHE A 255 -13.70 -8.57 -1.91
C PHE A 255 -13.39 -7.91 -0.56
N TYR A 256 -12.98 -8.71 0.43
CA TYR A 256 -12.73 -8.23 1.79
C TYR A 256 -11.45 -7.39 1.90
N ALA A 257 -10.39 -7.73 1.19
CA ALA A 257 -9.16 -6.95 1.19
C ALA A 257 -9.41 -5.49 0.81
N SER A 258 -8.87 -4.58 1.60
CA SER A 258 -8.86 -3.13 1.31
C SER A 258 -7.75 -2.76 0.34
N VAL A 259 -6.62 -3.45 0.43
CA VAL A 259 -5.46 -3.30 -0.45
C VAL A 259 -5.10 -4.68 -1.01
N ARG A 260 -4.76 -4.73 -2.31
CA ARG A 260 -4.24 -5.92 -2.98
C ARG A 260 -2.99 -5.55 -3.76
N LEU A 261 -1.90 -6.25 -3.48
CA LEU A 261 -0.58 -6.04 -4.06
C LEU A 261 -0.20 -7.25 -4.91
N ASP A 262 0.08 -7.00 -6.19
CA ASP A 262 0.65 -7.98 -7.11
C ASP A 262 2.16 -7.76 -7.16
N ILE A 263 2.95 -8.69 -6.60
CA ILE A 263 4.41 -8.61 -6.51
C ILE A 263 5.05 -9.58 -7.51
N ARG A 264 5.95 -9.06 -8.35
CA ARG A 264 6.60 -9.85 -9.40
C ARG A 264 8.08 -9.50 -9.53
N ARG A 265 8.90 -10.51 -9.77
CA ARG A 265 10.30 -10.32 -10.19
C ARG A 265 10.33 -9.74 -11.60
N SER A 266 11.21 -8.78 -11.84
CA SER A 266 11.44 -8.18 -13.16
C SER A 266 12.76 -8.68 -13.74
N THR A 267 13.90 -8.22 -13.22
CA THR A 267 15.24 -8.54 -13.68
C THR A 267 16.12 -9.02 -12.54
N GLN A 268 17.06 -9.91 -12.83
CA GLN A 268 18.09 -10.31 -11.88
C GLN A 268 19.16 -9.22 -11.77
N ILE A 269 19.60 -8.98 -10.53
CA ILE A 269 20.72 -8.11 -10.22
C ILE A 269 21.94 -9.01 -10.06
N LYS A 270 22.97 -8.76 -10.87
CA LYS A 270 24.21 -9.54 -10.89
C LYS A 270 25.37 -8.65 -10.48
N ASP A 271 26.34 -9.24 -9.82
CA ASP A 271 27.62 -8.61 -9.52
C ASP A 271 28.55 -8.58 -10.76
N SER A 272 29.76 -8.04 -10.57
CA SER A 272 30.80 -7.97 -11.60
C SER A 272 31.27 -9.34 -12.10
N ASN A 273 31.05 -10.39 -11.33
CA ASN A 273 31.42 -11.79 -11.65
C ASN A 273 30.29 -12.54 -12.35
N GLY A 274 29.11 -11.90 -12.48
CA GLY A 274 27.91 -12.51 -13.06
C GLY A 274 27.06 -13.30 -12.08
N GLU A 275 27.41 -13.33 -10.79
CA GLU A 275 26.63 -14.00 -9.73
C GLU A 275 25.38 -13.19 -9.38
N VAL A 276 24.27 -13.88 -9.18
CA VAL A 276 22.98 -13.24 -8.86
C VAL A 276 22.96 -12.83 -7.39
N GLN A 277 22.95 -11.53 -7.14
CA GLN A 277 22.91 -10.94 -5.81
C GLN A 277 21.50 -10.54 -5.35
N GLY A 278 20.56 -10.49 -6.26
CA GLY A 278 19.20 -10.08 -5.95
C GLY A 278 18.31 -10.00 -7.17
N ASN A 279 17.13 -9.45 -6.98
CA ASN A 279 16.17 -9.24 -8.06
C ASN A 279 15.58 -7.83 -8.00
N LYS A 280 15.41 -7.19 -9.14
CA LYS A 280 14.52 -6.06 -9.26
C LYS A 280 13.07 -6.54 -9.19
N THR A 281 12.31 -6.00 -8.28
CA THR A 281 10.95 -6.42 -7.98
C THR A 281 9.98 -5.28 -8.27
N ARG A 282 8.88 -5.61 -8.94
CA ARG A 282 7.78 -4.69 -9.21
C ARG A 282 6.55 -5.08 -8.38
N VAL A 283 5.99 -4.10 -7.67
CA VAL A 283 4.75 -4.25 -6.92
C VAL A 283 3.69 -3.33 -7.51
N LYS A 284 2.58 -3.91 -7.94
CA LYS A 284 1.42 -3.17 -8.45
C LYS A 284 0.30 -3.16 -7.43
N VAL A 285 -0.20 -1.98 -7.10
CA VAL A 285 -1.39 -1.79 -6.25
C VAL A 285 -2.64 -2.03 -7.10
N VAL A 286 -3.13 -3.27 -7.12
CA VAL A 286 -4.25 -3.66 -7.99
C VAL A 286 -5.60 -3.20 -7.43
N LYS A 287 -5.72 -3.13 -6.11
CA LYS A 287 -6.89 -2.63 -5.40
C LYS A 287 -6.45 -1.77 -4.23
N ASN A 288 -7.12 -0.65 -4.05
CA ASN A 288 -6.91 0.24 -2.92
C ASN A 288 -8.23 0.94 -2.57
N LYS A 289 -8.68 0.81 -1.31
CA LYS A 289 -9.90 1.46 -0.82
C LYS A 289 -9.62 2.77 -0.04
N VAL A 290 -8.34 3.09 0.20
CA VAL A 290 -7.93 4.26 0.99
C VAL A 290 -7.24 5.34 0.16
N ALA A 291 -6.85 5.02 -1.09
CA ALA A 291 -6.26 5.95 -2.05
C ALA A 291 -6.49 5.46 -3.49
N PRO A 292 -6.20 6.25 -4.53
CA PRO A 292 -6.33 5.80 -5.93
C PRO A 292 -5.47 4.55 -6.22
N PRO A 293 -6.07 3.48 -6.80
CA PRO A 293 -5.36 2.25 -7.13
C PRO A 293 -4.51 2.38 -8.41
N PHE A 294 -3.91 1.26 -8.83
CA PHE A 294 -3.14 1.05 -10.06
C PHE A 294 -1.78 1.73 -10.14
N ARG A 295 -1.32 2.33 -9.04
CA ARG A 295 0.06 2.77 -8.90
C ARG A 295 0.98 1.56 -8.76
N GLN A 296 2.25 1.76 -9.09
CA GLN A 296 3.27 0.71 -8.97
C GLN A 296 4.54 1.29 -8.35
N ALA A 297 5.31 0.43 -7.71
CA ALA A 297 6.65 0.70 -7.24
C ALA A 297 7.61 -0.38 -7.75
N GLU A 298 8.83 0.01 -8.01
CA GLU A 298 9.92 -0.90 -8.35
C GLU A 298 11.09 -0.65 -7.41
N PHE A 299 11.61 -1.71 -6.85
CA PHE A 299 12.75 -1.69 -5.95
C PHE A 299 13.58 -2.96 -6.06
N ASP A 300 14.81 -2.89 -5.57
CA ASP A 300 15.71 -4.03 -5.52
C ASP A 300 15.48 -4.83 -4.24
N ILE A 301 15.33 -6.16 -4.35
CA ILE A 301 15.41 -7.10 -3.23
C ILE A 301 16.76 -7.81 -3.33
N MET A 302 17.64 -7.54 -2.39
CA MET A 302 18.96 -8.16 -2.30
C MET A 302 18.90 -9.42 -1.43
N TYR A 303 19.58 -10.47 -1.85
CA TYR A 303 19.60 -11.72 -1.09
C TYR A 303 20.33 -11.54 0.24
N GLY A 304 19.66 -11.93 1.32
CA GLY A 304 20.16 -11.78 2.67
C GLY A 304 20.05 -10.38 3.29
N GLU A 305 19.72 -9.34 2.49
CA GLU A 305 19.55 -7.95 2.97
C GLU A 305 18.10 -7.44 2.83
N GLY A 306 17.29 -8.06 1.93
CA GLY A 306 15.92 -7.65 1.66
C GLY A 306 15.80 -6.43 0.74
N VAL A 307 14.83 -5.55 1.02
CA VAL A 307 14.58 -4.34 0.22
C VAL A 307 15.75 -3.36 0.35
N SER A 308 16.33 -2.97 -0.79
CA SER A 308 17.48 -2.06 -0.83
C SER A 308 17.03 -0.61 -0.64
N LYS A 309 16.96 -0.16 0.61
CA LYS A 309 16.61 1.22 0.98
C LYS A 309 17.50 2.25 0.26
N VAL A 310 18.80 1.97 0.20
CA VAL A 310 19.79 2.85 -0.47
C VAL A 310 19.50 2.99 -1.97
N GLY A 311 19.13 1.87 -2.61
CA GLY A 311 18.76 1.89 -4.03
C GLY A 311 17.51 2.72 -4.30
N GLU A 312 16.50 2.61 -3.45
CA GLU A 312 15.26 3.40 -3.58
C GLU A 312 15.50 4.90 -3.35
N ILE A 313 16.27 5.26 -2.31
CA ILE A 313 16.60 6.67 -2.03
C ILE A 313 17.33 7.29 -3.21
N LEU A 314 18.28 6.56 -3.83
CA LEU A 314 18.97 7.04 -5.01
C LEU A 314 18.02 7.25 -6.20
N ASP A 315 17.20 6.24 -6.51
CA ASP A 315 16.32 6.28 -7.69
C ASP A 315 15.22 7.34 -7.50
N ILE A 316 14.55 7.39 -6.35
CA ILE A 316 13.52 8.38 -6.04
C ILE A 316 14.14 9.79 -5.93
N GLY A 317 15.35 9.90 -5.36
CA GLY A 317 16.08 11.18 -5.29
C GLY A 317 16.37 11.78 -6.67
N VAL A 318 16.61 10.93 -7.67
CA VAL A 318 16.76 11.36 -9.06
C VAL A 318 15.41 11.77 -9.66
N ASP A 319 14.34 10.99 -9.41
CA ASP A 319 13.00 11.27 -9.93
C ASP A 319 12.44 12.61 -9.41
N TYR A 320 12.78 12.97 -8.17
CA TYR A 320 12.41 14.27 -7.56
C TYR A 320 13.45 15.37 -7.74
N GLU A 321 14.46 15.17 -8.60
CA GLU A 321 15.53 16.15 -8.91
C GLU A 321 16.34 16.60 -7.68
N ILE A 322 16.27 15.88 -6.56
CA ILE A 322 17.08 16.09 -5.36
C ILE A 322 18.52 15.66 -5.65
N ILE A 323 18.68 14.52 -6.31
CA ILE A 323 19.95 14.00 -6.82
C ILE A 323 19.98 14.28 -8.33
N LYS A 324 20.95 15.05 -8.78
CA LYS A 324 21.13 15.34 -10.19
C LYS A 324 21.90 14.20 -10.87
N LYS A 325 21.34 13.70 -11.98
CA LYS A 325 21.99 12.70 -12.83
C LYS A 325 22.39 13.31 -14.17
N SER A 326 23.68 13.27 -14.49
CA SER A 326 24.22 13.72 -15.78
C SER A 326 25.02 12.58 -16.42
N GLY A 327 24.44 11.92 -17.41
CA GLY A 327 24.97 10.70 -17.98
C GLY A 327 25.09 9.59 -16.94
N SER A 328 26.32 9.12 -16.69
CA SER A 328 26.62 8.14 -15.62
C SER A 328 26.97 8.76 -14.26
N TRP A 329 27.07 10.08 -14.16
CA TRP A 329 27.46 10.79 -12.95
C TRP A 329 26.24 11.20 -12.13
N PHE A 330 26.38 11.04 -10.81
CA PHE A 330 25.39 11.49 -9.82
C PHE A 330 26.01 12.58 -8.96
N SER A 331 25.24 13.61 -8.65
CA SER A 331 25.65 14.70 -7.77
C SER A 331 24.51 15.12 -6.86
N TYR A 332 24.87 15.52 -5.66
CA TYR A 332 23.94 16.06 -4.68
C TYR A 332 24.44 17.45 -4.26
N GLN A 333 23.57 18.47 -4.38
CA GLN A 333 23.99 19.87 -4.30
C GLN A 333 25.17 20.11 -5.28
N ASP A 334 26.29 20.61 -4.81
CA ASP A 334 27.47 20.86 -5.64
C ASP A 334 28.55 19.76 -5.52
N THR A 335 28.25 18.67 -4.79
CA THR A 335 29.20 17.57 -4.55
C THR A 335 28.90 16.39 -5.46
N LYS A 336 29.94 15.88 -6.17
CA LYS A 336 29.85 14.65 -6.95
C LYS A 336 29.78 13.45 -6.01
N LEU A 337 28.71 12.64 -6.13
CA LEU A 337 28.56 11.41 -5.37
C LEU A 337 29.34 10.24 -5.99
N GLY A 338 29.40 10.16 -7.33
CA GLY A 338 30.11 9.08 -8.00
C GLY A 338 29.63 8.80 -9.42
N GLN A 339 30.30 7.85 -10.08
CA GLN A 339 29.95 7.39 -11.42
C GLN A 339 29.35 5.99 -11.36
N GLY A 340 28.15 5.83 -11.90
CA GLY A 340 27.40 4.58 -11.90
C GLY A 340 26.56 4.38 -10.64
N ARG A 341 25.42 3.67 -10.82
CA ARG A 341 24.42 3.45 -9.75
C ARG A 341 25.01 2.67 -8.57
N ASP A 342 25.81 1.63 -8.84
CA ASP A 342 26.34 0.75 -7.79
C ASP A 342 27.43 1.42 -6.97
N ALA A 343 28.29 2.23 -7.60
CA ALA A 343 29.30 3.01 -6.87
C ALA A 343 28.64 4.04 -5.93
N VAL A 344 27.58 4.70 -6.36
CA VAL A 344 26.85 5.66 -5.54
C VAL A 344 26.11 4.94 -4.41
N LYS A 345 25.51 3.77 -4.65
CA LYS A 345 24.92 2.95 -3.59
C LYS A 345 25.93 2.57 -2.50
N ALA A 346 27.17 2.21 -2.88
CA ALA A 346 28.22 1.91 -1.93
C ALA A 346 28.58 3.16 -1.09
N ILE A 347 28.77 4.31 -1.73
CA ILE A 347 29.05 5.57 -1.02
C ILE A 347 27.93 5.97 -0.06
N LEU A 348 26.66 5.82 -0.47
CA LEU A 348 25.52 6.11 0.40
C LEU A 348 25.39 5.11 1.55
N LYS A 349 25.77 3.84 1.34
CA LYS A 349 25.80 2.81 2.39
C LYS A 349 26.85 3.12 3.45
N ASP A 350 28.00 3.67 3.02
CA ASP A 350 29.10 4.06 3.93
C ASP A 350 28.87 5.42 4.62
N ASN A 351 27.87 6.18 4.21
CA ASN A 351 27.53 7.49 4.76
C ASN A 351 26.06 7.55 5.24
N PRO A 352 25.76 6.99 6.42
CA PRO A 352 24.40 6.92 6.94
C PRO A 352 23.76 8.29 7.17
N ASP A 353 24.55 9.31 7.60
CA ASP A 353 24.04 10.68 7.82
C ASP A 353 23.52 11.31 6.52
N LEU A 354 24.28 11.13 5.41
CA LEU A 354 23.86 11.60 4.09
C LEU A 354 22.60 10.86 3.60
N LEU A 355 22.54 9.56 3.86
CA LEU A 355 21.39 8.74 3.50
C LEU A 355 20.11 9.21 4.22
N GLU A 356 20.21 9.52 5.52
CA GLU A 356 19.11 10.04 6.32
C GLU A 356 18.69 11.44 5.85
N GLU A 357 19.64 12.34 5.57
CA GLU A 357 19.36 13.67 5.02
C GLU A 357 18.58 13.58 3.71
N LEU A 358 19.02 12.70 2.80
CA LEU A 358 18.34 12.48 1.52
C LEU A 358 16.93 11.92 1.71
N GLU A 359 16.76 10.95 2.62
CA GLU A 359 15.45 10.38 2.94
C GLU A 359 14.47 11.44 3.45
N VAL A 360 14.91 12.33 4.35
CA VAL A 360 14.08 13.43 4.89
C VAL A 360 13.67 14.36 3.76
N LYS A 361 14.60 14.81 2.92
CA LYS A 361 14.31 15.71 1.79
C LYS A 361 13.36 15.09 0.77
N ILE A 362 13.55 13.80 0.48
CA ILE A 362 12.64 13.07 -0.41
C ILE A 362 11.22 13.01 0.19
N LYS A 363 11.09 12.70 1.48
CA LYS A 363 9.78 12.68 2.16
C LYS A 363 9.10 14.05 2.16
N GLU A 364 9.84 15.13 2.33
CA GLU A 364 9.33 16.51 2.23
C GLU A 364 8.86 16.83 0.81
N ALA A 365 9.66 16.50 -0.22
CA ALA A 365 9.29 16.72 -1.61
C ALA A 365 8.02 15.93 -1.99
N ILE A 366 7.90 14.70 -1.52
CA ILE A 366 6.70 13.86 -1.71
C ILE A 366 5.47 14.52 -1.06
N LYS A 367 5.62 15.08 0.15
CA LYS A 367 4.51 15.74 0.86
C LYS A 367 4.04 16.96 0.09
N ILE A 368 4.96 17.80 -0.36
CA ILE A 368 4.65 18.99 -1.19
C ILE A 368 3.94 18.59 -2.48
N ALA A 369 4.43 17.54 -3.17
CA ALA A 369 3.82 17.05 -4.39
C ALA A 369 2.42 16.43 -4.22
N LYS A 370 2.05 16.03 -3.00
CA LYS A 370 0.69 15.55 -2.68
C LYS A 370 -0.29 16.68 -2.38
N GLU A 371 0.21 17.82 -1.90
CA GLU A 371 -0.59 18.98 -1.52
C GLU A 371 -0.85 19.92 -2.73
N ALA A 372 -0.05 19.79 -3.79
CA ALA A 372 -0.20 20.53 -5.06
C ALA A 372 -1.18 19.83 -6.03
#